data_e5883ed7a7e08cb862af4f6abacb8ab4
#
_entry.id   e5883ed7a7e08cb862af4f6abacb8ab4
#
_cell.length_a   1.000
_cell.length_b   1.000
_cell.length_c   1.000
_cell.angle_alpha   90.00
_cell.angle_beta   90.00
_cell.angle_gamma   90.00
#
_symmetry.space_group_name_H-M   'P 1'
#
loop_
_entity.id
_entity.type
_entity.pdbx_description
1 polymer ?
#
loop_
_entity_poly.entity_id
_entity_poly.type
_entity_poly.pdbx_seq_one_letter_code
_entity_poly.pdbx_strand_id
1 'polypeptide(L)'
;MKKQIFSTLVLSIGILLPFSLHSQEQRKKVGVVLSGGGAKGMAHIKALKVIEEAGIPIDYIAGTSMGAIVGGLYAIGYTTEQLDSMVRKQDWTFLLSDRIKRSAMSLTDRERSEKYTVSIPFTKTPKDAAAGGLMKGQNLANLFSDLTVGYHDSINFNKLPIPFACVAANVVNGEQIVFHDGILSTAMRASMAIPGVFTPVRQDSMVLVDGGIVNNYPADVVKAMGADIIIGVDVQNALKKADKLNSVPDILGQIVDITCQSNHEKNVDLTDTYIRVNVEGYSSASFTPAAIDTLMRRGEEAAKEQWNSLLALKKKIGIAEDYTPKQHGPYSSLSNARTVYVTDITFSGVEVDDKKWLMKKCNLKENSDITTQQIEQALYQLRGSQSYSSASYTLTDTPEGYHLNFLLQAKYEKRINLGIRFDSEEIASLLINGTADLKTHIPSRLSLTGRLGKRYAARIDYTLEPMQQRNFNFSYMFQYNDINIYEEGERAYNTTYKYHSGEFGFSDVWYKNFRFGFGARIEYFKYKDFLFKKPEFTMNVNSEYFISYFAQLRYNTFDKGYFPSKGSNFSGAYSLYTDNFARYNGHAPFSAL
;
A
#
# COMPACT_ATOMS: atom_id res chain seq x y z
N MET A 1 -2.88 -17.48 88.43
CA MET A 1 -4.00 -18.05 87.66
C MET A 1 -5.00 -17.00 87.15
N LYS A 2 -5.23 -15.84 87.79
CA LYS A 2 -6.21 -14.82 87.34
C LYS A 2 -5.79 -13.98 86.08
N LYS A 3 -4.49 -13.86 85.74
CA LYS A 3 -4.02 -13.12 84.55
C LYS A 3 -4.04 -13.90 83.27
N GLN A 4 -4.05 -15.22 83.32
CA GLN A 4 -4.11 -16.05 82.10
C GLN A 4 -5.52 -16.21 81.57
N ILE A 5 -6.53 -16.15 82.41
CA ILE A 5 -7.95 -16.29 82.00
C ILE A 5 -8.43 -15.04 81.26
N PHE A 6 -7.91 -13.85 81.59
CA PHE A 6 -8.29 -12.61 80.91
C PHE A 6 -7.67 -12.48 79.52
N SER A 7 -6.48 -13.03 79.29
CA SER A 7 -5.79 -13.01 78.04
C SER A 7 -6.45 -13.96 77.00
N THR A 8 -7.00 -15.08 77.49
CA THR A 8 -7.69 -16.07 76.57
C THR A 8 -9.09 -15.60 76.20
N LEU A 9 -9.76 -14.82 77.02
CA LEU A 9 -11.09 -14.30 76.77
C LEU A 9 -11.06 -13.12 75.71
N VAL A 10 -10.01 -12.30 75.76
CA VAL A 10 -9.82 -11.22 74.76
C VAL A 10 -9.43 -11.78 73.37
N LEU A 11 -8.68 -12.91 73.35
CA LEU A 11 -8.33 -13.59 72.05
C LEU A 11 -9.50 -14.32 71.43
N SER A 12 -10.48 -14.78 72.21
CA SER A 12 -11.67 -15.47 71.72
C SER A 12 -12.75 -14.56 71.18
N ILE A 13 -12.78 -13.26 71.58
CA ILE A 13 -13.73 -12.26 71.07
C ILE A 13 -13.24 -11.65 69.71
N GLY A 14 -11.92 -11.67 69.45
CA GLY A 14 -11.32 -11.19 68.21
C GLY A 14 -11.57 -12.11 66.98
N ILE A 15 -12.02 -13.34 67.17
CA ILE A 15 -12.23 -14.36 66.10
C ILE A 15 -13.68 -14.39 65.62
N LEU A 16 -14.60 -13.66 66.23
CA LEU A 16 -16.04 -13.65 65.90
C LEU A 16 -16.50 -12.35 65.21
N LEU A 17 -15.60 -11.54 64.67
CA LEU A 17 -16.00 -10.56 63.71
C LEU A 17 -16.30 -11.31 62.39
N PRO A 18 -17.54 -11.28 61.86
CA PRO A 18 -17.77 -11.76 60.54
C PRO A 18 -16.94 -10.86 59.61
N PHE A 19 -15.86 -11.39 59.05
CA PHE A 19 -15.37 -10.87 57.77
C PHE A 19 -16.55 -11.03 56.81
N SER A 20 -17.38 -10.02 56.70
CA SER A 20 -18.25 -9.83 55.56
C SER A 20 -17.30 -9.66 54.37
N LEU A 21 -16.83 -10.76 53.82
CA LEU A 21 -16.39 -10.82 52.45
C LEU A 21 -17.59 -10.33 51.64
N HIS A 22 -17.68 -9.00 51.44
CA HIS A 22 -18.43 -8.49 50.33
C HIS A 22 -17.69 -9.06 49.12
N SER A 23 -18.15 -10.23 48.65
CA SER A 23 -17.99 -10.60 47.27
C SER A 23 -18.60 -9.43 46.50
N GLN A 24 -17.77 -8.47 46.09
CA GLN A 24 -18.20 -7.54 45.06
C GLN A 24 -18.69 -8.44 43.92
N GLU A 25 -20.01 -8.49 43.75
CA GLU A 25 -20.62 -9.17 42.61
C GLU A 25 -19.91 -8.63 41.38
N GLN A 26 -19.07 -9.46 40.77
CA GLN A 26 -18.22 -9.05 39.66
C GLN A 26 -19.16 -8.65 38.54
N ARG A 27 -19.17 -7.37 38.14
CA ARG A 27 -20.04 -6.89 37.08
C ARG A 27 -19.93 -7.77 35.85
N LYS A 28 -21.01 -7.92 35.12
CA LYS A 28 -21.01 -8.64 33.85
C LYS A 28 -20.07 -8.02 32.85
N LYS A 29 -19.43 -8.85 32.05
CA LYS A 29 -18.47 -8.45 31.01
C LYS A 29 -19.19 -8.11 29.73
N VAL A 30 -18.83 -6.97 29.15
CA VAL A 30 -19.43 -6.46 27.92
C VAL A 30 -18.49 -6.70 26.74
N GLY A 31 -19.00 -7.36 25.71
CA GLY A 31 -18.32 -7.53 24.44
C GLY A 31 -18.95 -6.68 23.34
N VAL A 32 -18.12 -6.13 22.47
CA VAL A 32 -18.56 -5.38 21.28
C VAL A 32 -18.20 -6.13 20.02
N VAL A 33 -19.15 -6.23 19.11
CA VAL A 33 -19.00 -6.86 17.79
C VAL A 33 -19.07 -5.81 16.70
N LEU A 34 -18.11 -5.81 15.79
CA LEU A 34 -18.04 -4.91 14.65
C LEU A 34 -18.01 -5.71 13.33
N SER A 35 -19.06 -5.58 12.53
CA SER A 35 -19.16 -6.32 11.28
C SER A 35 -18.20 -5.83 10.21
N GLY A 36 -17.94 -6.66 9.20
CA GLY A 36 -17.26 -6.25 7.98
C GLY A 36 -18.18 -5.39 7.08
N GLY A 37 -17.55 -4.59 6.21
CA GLY A 37 -18.33 -3.75 5.30
C GLY A 37 -17.52 -2.77 4.44
N GLY A 38 -16.19 -2.84 4.44
CA GLY A 38 -15.33 -1.89 3.74
C GLY A 38 -15.60 -0.44 4.19
N ALA A 39 -15.79 0.50 3.27
CA ALA A 39 -16.06 1.91 3.59
C ALA A 39 -17.24 2.11 4.56
N LYS A 40 -18.24 1.23 4.51
CA LYS A 40 -19.42 1.29 5.40
C LYS A 40 -19.03 1.15 6.88
N GLY A 41 -17.94 0.42 7.15
CA GLY A 41 -17.43 0.23 8.50
C GLY A 41 -16.89 1.50 9.17
N MET A 42 -16.78 2.63 8.46
CA MET A 42 -16.48 3.92 9.08
C MET A 42 -17.57 4.33 10.08
N ALA A 43 -18.79 3.83 9.91
CA ALA A 43 -19.91 4.05 10.83
C ALA A 43 -19.62 3.50 12.24
N HIS A 44 -18.81 2.46 12.38
CA HIS A 44 -18.42 1.88 13.68
C HIS A 44 -17.80 2.92 14.61
N ILE A 45 -17.02 3.86 14.09
CA ILE A 45 -16.31 4.88 14.88
C ILE A 45 -17.30 5.71 15.71
N LYS A 46 -18.37 6.18 15.06
CA LYS A 46 -19.38 7.01 15.75
C LYS A 46 -20.34 6.17 16.57
N ALA A 47 -20.61 4.93 16.19
CA ALA A 47 -21.38 4.01 17.02
C ALA A 47 -20.64 3.67 18.33
N LEU A 48 -19.32 3.40 18.27
CA LEU A 48 -18.48 3.22 19.47
C LEU A 48 -18.51 4.45 20.36
N LYS A 49 -18.47 5.66 19.79
CA LYS A 49 -18.54 6.91 20.56
C LYS A 49 -19.86 7.00 21.36
N VAL A 50 -20.99 6.65 20.76
CA VAL A 50 -22.29 6.64 21.46
C VAL A 50 -22.31 5.59 22.58
N ILE A 51 -21.69 4.42 22.39
CA ILE A 51 -21.56 3.40 23.44
C ILE A 51 -20.71 3.92 24.61
N GLU A 52 -19.60 4.65 24.32
CA GLU A 52 -18.80 5.33 25.34
C GLU A 52 -19.60 6.41 26.09
N GLU A 53 -20.33 7.26 25.34
CA GLU A 53 -21.17 8.33 25.91
C GLU A 53 -22.30 7.76 26.81
N ALA A 54 -22.82 6.58 26.47
CA ALA A 54 -23.77 5.86 27.34
C ALA A 54 -23.13 5.34 28.63
N GLY A 55 -21.81 5.45 28.79
CA GLY A 55 -21.08 5.03 29.97
C GLY A 55 -20.95 3.50 30.09
N ILE A 56 -20.92 2.78 28.98
CA ILE A 56 -20.81 1.32 28.98
C ILE A 56 -19.34 0.91 28.90
N PRO A 57 -18.83 0.09 29.85
CA PRO A 57 -17.48 -0.46 29.78
C PRO A 57 -17.39 -1.51 28.69
N ILE A 58 -16.33 -1.48 27.89
CA ILE A 58 -16.07 -2.48 26.85
C ILE A 58 -14.93 -3.39 27.34
N ASP A 59 -15.23 -4.67 27.57
CA ASP A 59 -14.27 -5.65 28.07
C ASP A 59 -13.66 -6.51 26.96
N TYR A 60 -14.37 -6.68 25.85
CA TYR A 60 -13.93 -7.49 24.70
C TYR A 60 -14.37 -6.84 23.40
N ILE A 61 -13.57 -6.99 22.37
CA ILE A 61 -13.93 -6.56 21.00
C ILE A 61 -13.61 -7.70 20.03
N ALA A 62 -14.56 -8.02 19.15
CA ALA A 62 -14.27 -8.82 17.97
C ALA A 62 -14.76 -8.12 16.71
N GLY A 63 -14.01 -8.27 15.62
CA GLY A 63 -14.36 -7.65 14.35
C GLY A 63 -13.95 -8.45 13.14
N THR A 64 -14.60 -8.15 12.02
CA THR A 64 -14.27 -8.71 10.71
C THR A 64 -14.00 -7.58 9.74
N SER A 65 -12.99 -7.70 8.86
CA SER A 65 -12.68 -6.74 7.81
C SER A 65 -12.49 -5.31 8.37
N MET A 66 -13.28 -4.33 7.96
CA MET A 66 -13.20 -2.96 8.52
C MET A 66 -13.52 -2.93 10.03
N GLY A 67 -14.40 -3.81 10.50
CA GLY A 67 -14.65 -3.98 11.94
C GLY A 67 -13.41 -4.45 12.71
N ALA A 68 -12.58 -5.30 12.09
CA ALA A 68 -11.29 -5.72 12.67
C ALA A 68 -10.29 -4.55 12.73
N ILE A 69 -10.29 -3.68 11.72
CA ILE A 69 -9.40 -2.49 11.69
C ILE A 69 -9.82 -1.49 12.77
N VAL A 70 -11.08 -1.09 12.77
CA VAL A 70 -11.60 -0.12 13.77
C VAL A 70 -11.48 -0.70 15.19
N GLY A 71 -11.93 -1.96 15.37
CA GLY A 71 -11.88 -2.64 16.67
C GLY A 71 -10.45 -2.86 17.18
N GLY A 72 -9.53 -3.28 16.32
CA GLY A 72 -8.13 -3.50 16.68
C GLY A 72 -7.42 -2.21 17.07
N LEU A 73 -7.62 -1.11 16.34
CA LEU A 73 -7.05 0.19 16.69
C LEU A 73 -7.67 0.74 18.00
N TYR A 74 -8.98 0.60 18.16
CA TYR A 74 -9.64 0.98 19.42
C TYR A 74 -9.14 0.13 20.59
N ALA A 75 -8.95 -1.17 20.39
CA ALA A 75 -8.46 -2.09 21.43
C ALA A 75 -7.06 -1.76 21.95
N ILE A 76 -6.20 -1.17 21.14
CA ILE A 76 -4.86 -0.71 21.54
C ILE A 76 -4.85 0.72 22.10
N GLY A 77 -6.02 1.40 22.21
CA GLY A 77 -6.17 2.66 22.91
C GLY A 77 -6.38 3.90 22.04
N TYR A 78 -6.63 3.76 20.73
CA TYR A 78 -7.08 4.90 19.93
C TYR A 78 -8.48 5.33 20.38
N THR A 79 -8.66 6.63 20.62
CA THR A 79 -9.99 7.18 20.92
C THR A 79 -10.83 7.30 19.64
N THR A 80 -12.14 7.38 19.81
CA THR A 80 -13.07 7.56 18.68
C THR A 80 -12.83 8.87 17.93
N GLU A 81 -12.36 9.95 18.61
CA GLU A 81 -11.96 11.22 17.98
C GLU A 81 -10.67 11.07 17.17
N GLN A 82 -9.70 10.30 17.67
CA GLN A 82 -8.46 10.03 16.95
C GLN A 82 -8.74 9.22 15.68
N LEU A 83 -9.61 8.20 15.77
CA LEU A 83 -10.05 7.39 14.63
C LEU A 83 -10.79 8.24 13.59
N ASP A 84 -11.74 9.09 14.02
CA ASP A 84 -12.46 10.03 13.13
C ASP A 84 -11.48 10.97 12.40
N SER A 85 -10.59 11.63 13.14
CA SER A 85 -9.59 12.53 12.56
C SER A 85 -8.67 11.82 11.57
N MET A 86 -8.26 10.58 11.91
CA MET A 86 -7.35 9.78 11.09
C MET A 86 -7.99 9.41 9.75
N VAL A 87 -9.20 8.87 9.74
CA VAL A 87 -9.85 8.41 8.49
C VAL A 87 -10.17 9.55 7.53
N ARG A 88 -10.45 10.77 8.07
CA ARG A 88 -10.70 11.97 7.26
C ARG A 88 -9.44 12.51 6.58
N LYS A 89 -8.26 12.29 7.16
CA LYS A 89 -6.97 12.77 6.64
C LYS A 89 -6.37 11.86 5.58
N GLN A 90 -6.91 10.66 5.38
CA GLN A 90 -6.34 9.68 4.44
C GLN A 90 -6.69 9.99 2.99
N ASP A 91 -5.72 9.84 2.13
CA ASP A 91 -5.95 9.69 0.68
C ASP A 91 -6.32 8.22 0.38
N TRP A 92 -7.63 7.92 0.48
CA TRP A 92 -8.15 6.58 0.26
C TRP A 92 -7.87 6.05 -1.14
N THR A 93 -7.85 6.94 -2.16
CA THR A 93 -7.52 6.56 -3.53
C THR A 93 -6.09 6.03 -3.63
N PHE A 94 -5.18 6.67 -2.91
CA PHE A 94 -3.79 6.21 -2.83
C PHE A 94 -3.65 4.94 -1.99
N LEU A 95 -4.27 4.89 -0.81
CA LEU A 95 -4.18 3.75 0.12
C LEU A 95 -4.76 2.46 -0.48
N LEU A 96 -5.88 2.57 -1.18
CA LEU A 96 -6.55 1.46 -1.87
C LEU A 96 -5.91 1.15 -3.24
N SER A 97 -4.68 1.59 -3.47
CA SER A 97 -3.90 1.28 -4.66
C SER A 97 -2.49 0.82 -4.27
N ASP A 98 -1.80 0.16 -5.20
CA ASP A 98 -0.38 -0.14 -5.02
C ASP A 98 0.53 0.96 -5.58
N ARG A 99 -0.01 2.16 -5.81
CA ARG A 99 0.74 3.29 -6.34
C ARG A 99 1.86 3.69 -5.40
N ILE A 100 2.95 4.13 -5.99
CA ILE A 100 4.11 4.66 -5.26
C ILE A 100 4.12 6.17 -5.44
N LYS A 101 4.37 6.92 -4.37
CA LYS A 101 4.50 8.38 -4.43
C LYS A 101 5.59 8.75 -5.45
N ARG A 102 5.28 9.58 -6.42
CA ARG A 102 6.20 9.98 -7.49
C ARG A 102 7.51 10.57 -6.93
N SER A 103 7.43 11.28 -5.81
CA SER A 103 8.59 11.84 -5.11
C SER A 103 9.56 10.78 -4.56
N ALA A 104 9.09 9.55 -4.37
CA ALA A 104 9.90 8.43 -3.88
C ALA A 104 10.60 7.64 -5.00
N MET A 105 10.20 7.86 -6.26
CA MET A 105 10.78 7.22 -7.43
C MET A 105 11.95 8.03 -7.97
N SER A 106 12.99 7.33 -8.48
CA SER A 106 14.04 7.98 -9.26
C SER A 106 13.46 8.59 -10.54
N LEU A 107 14.15 9.56 -11.13
CA LEU A 107 13.70 10.18 -12.39
C LEU A 107 13.55 9.12 -13.51
N THR A 108 14.47 8.18 -13.59
CA THR A 108 14.44 7.07 -14.54
C THR A 108 13.24 6.17 -14.34
N ASP A 109 12.92 5.84 -13.08
CA ASP A 109 11.78 4.98 -12.77
C ASP A 109 10.45 5.69 -13.06
N ARG A 110 10.38 7.01 -12.82
CA ARG A 110 9.23 7.85 -13.22
C ARG A 110 9.03 7.83 -14.73
N GLU A 111 10.06 8.17 -15.50
CA GLU A 111 10.01 8.18 -16.97
C GLU A 111 9.63 6.80 -17.53
N ARG A 112 10.16 5.74 -16.93
CA ARG A 112 9.88 4.36 -17.34
C ARG A 112 8.43 3.97 -17.05
N SER A 113 7.91 4.32 -15.88
CA SER A 113 6.53 4.01 -15.48
C SER A 113 5.50 4.83 -16.25
N GLU A 114 5.84 6.07 -16.62
CA GLU A 114 4.96 7.01 -17.33
C GLU A 114 4.97 6.83 -18.87
N LYS A 115 5.96 6.10 -19.41
CA LYS A 115 6.11 5.89 -20.85
C LYS A 115 5.02 5.01 -21.46
N TYR A 116 4.42 4.13 -20.67
CA TYR A 116 3.46 3.13 -21.13
C TYR A 116 2.10 3.33 -20.48
N THR A 117 1.04 3.08 -21.25
CA THR A 117 -0.35 3.20 -20.76
C THR A 117 -0.75 1.99 -19.93
N VAL A 118 -0.29 0.79 -20.36
CA VAL A 118 -0.58 -0.49 -19.71
C VAL A 118 0.72 -1.26 -19.52
N SER A 119 0.90 -1.83 -18.34
CA SER A 119 2.04 -2.70 -18.00
C SER A 119 1.53 -3.99 -17.38
N ILE A 120 1.75 -5.11 -18.05
CA ILE A 120 1.28 -6.43 -17.65
C ILE A 120 2.50 -7.24 -17.19
N PRO A 121 2.59 -7.61 -15.91
CA PRO A 121 3.64 -8.49 -15.44
C PRO A 121 3.42 -9.91 -15.97
N PHE A 122 4.49 -10.55 -16.39
CA PHE A 122 4.50 -11.92 -16.89
C PHE A 122 5.56 -12.72 -16.14
N THR A 123 5.17 -13.35 -15.03
CA THR A 123 6.06 -14.21 -14.23
C THR A 123 5.59 -15.66 -14.29
N LYS A 124 6.54 -16.58 -14.47
CA LYS A 124 6.28 -18.02 -14.48
C LYS A 124 6.40 -18.69 -13.10
N THR A 125 6.72 -17.95 -12.04
CA THR A 125 6.87 -18.56 -10.71
C THR A 125 5.51 -18.68 -10.03
N PRO A 126 5.05 -19.90 -9.71
CA PRO A 126 3.76 -20.13 -9.05
C PRO A 126 3.62 -19.42 -7.69
N LYS A 127 4.76 -19.11 -7.03
CA LYS A 127 4.78 -18.39 -5.74
C LYS A 127 4.54 -16.88 -5.91
N ASP A 128 4.93 -16.29 -7.05
CA ASP A 128 4.79 -14.85 -7.32
C ASP A 128 3.55 -14.56 -8.18
N ALA A 129 3.05 -15.55 -8.91
CA ALA A 129 1.76 -15.53 -9.59
C ALA A 129 0.59 -15.73 -8.63
N ALA A 130 0.78 -15.47 -7.36
CA ALA A 130 -0.28 -15.49 -6.35
C ALA A 130 -1.22 -14.29 -6.52
N ALA A 131 -1.68 -14.16 -7.69
CA ALA A 131 -2.74 -13.28 -8.04
C ALA A 131 -4.06 -13.87 -7.53
N GLY A 132 -4.33 -13.73 -6.30
CA GLY A 132 -5.70 -13.85 -5.77
C GLY A 132 -6.40 -12.50 -5.73
N GLY A 133 -5.73 -11.40 -6.14
CA GLY A 133 -6.28 -10.07 -6.08
C GLY A 133 -5.64 -9.10 -7.08
N LEU A 134 -6.39 -8.05 -7.45
CA LEU A 134 -5.92 -6.99 -8.35
C LEU A 134 -4.85 -6.10 -7.70
N MET A 135 -4.84 -6.02 -6.36
CA MET A 135 -3.97 -5.16 -5.57
C MET A 135 -3.27 -5.94 -4.46
N LYS A 136 -1.99 -5.67 -4.25
CA LYS A 136 -1.24 -6.24 -3.12
C LYS A 136 -1.67 -5.66 -1.77
N GLY A 137 -2.22 -4.43 -1.77
CA GLY A 137 -2.63 -3.71 -0.56
C GLY A 137 -1.44 -3.24 0.29
N GLN A 138 -0.30 -3.01 -0.34
CA GLN A 138 0.94 -2.66 0.36
C GLN A 138 0.84 -1.31 1.10
N ASN A 139 0.13 -0.33 0.53
CA ASN A 139 -0.04 0.98 1.18
C ASN A 139 -0.88 0.86 2.46
N LEU A 140 -1.91 -0.01 2.47
CA LEU A 140 -2.68 -0.31 3.67
C LEU A 140 -1.87 -1.09 4.71
N ALA A 141 -1.09 -2.09 4.27
CA ALA A 141 -0.22 -2.83 5.18
C ALA A 141 0.80 -1.91 5.88
N ASN A 142 1.39 -0.98 5.13
CA ASN A 142 2.30 0.01 5.71
C ASN A 142 1.59 0.97 6.68
N LEU A 143 0.37 1.41 6.34
CA LEU A 143 -0.44 2.22 7.25
C LEU A 143 -0.74 1.46 8.54
N PHE A 144 -1.13 0.19 8.47
CA PHE A 144 -1.39 -0.61 9.67
C PHE A 144 -0.13 -0.79 10.51
N SER A 145 1.03 -1.02 9.89
CA SER A 145 2.30 -1.06 10.62
C SER A 145 2.58 0.27 11.35
N ASP A 146 2.38 1.41 10.67
CA ASP A 146 2.57 2.74 11.29
C ASP A 146 1.59 2.99 12.45
N LEU A 147 0.33 2.57 12.31
CA LEU A 147 -0.70 2.73 13.35
C LEU A 147 -0.55 1.76 14.52
N THR A 148 0.19 0.69 14.35
CA THR A 148 0.41 -0.35 15.38
C THR A 148 1.86 -0.41 15.86
N VAL A 149 2.59 0.70 15.79
CA VAL A 149 3.94 0.79 16.38
C VAL A 149 3.89 0.42 17.86
N GLY A 150 4.78 -0.48 18.28
CA GLY A 150 4.75 -1.10 19.61
C GLY A 150 4.04 -2.46 19.68
N TYR A 151 3.43 -2.90 18.56
CA TYR A 151 2.75 -4.20 18.43
C TYR A 151 3.23 -4.98 17.20
N HIS A 152 4.51 -4.81 16.83
CA HIS A 152 5.11 -5.49 15.68
C HIS A 152 5.63 -6.90 16.00
N ASP A 153 5.71 -7.24 17.28
CA ASP A 153 6.03 -8.59 17.71
C ASP A 153 4.77 -9.47 17.72
N SER A 154 4.96 -10.78 17.76
CA SER A 154 3.87 -11.71 17.98
C SER A 154 3.42 -11.62 19.44
N ILE A 155 2.23 -11.09 19.65
CA ILE A 155 1.64 -10.83 20.96
C ILE A 155 0.32 -11.57 21.14
N ASN A 156 -0.06 -11.79 22.40
CA ASN A 156 -1.39 -12.32 22.74
C ASN A 156 -2.38 -11.13 22.84
N PHE A 157 -3.37 -11.11 21.96
CA PHE A 157 -4.37 -10.04 21.88
C PHE A 157 -5.30 -9.98 23.10
N ASN A 158 -5.38 -11.07 23.89
CA ASN A 158 -6.09 -11.03 25.17
C ASN A 158 -5.37 -10.16 26.23
N LYS A 159 -4.11 -9.76 25.98
CA LYS A 159 -3.33 -8.88 26.86
C LYS A 159 -3.35 -7.41 26.39
N LEU A 160 -4.06 -7.09 25.32
CA LEU A 160 -4.28 -5.71 24.89
C LEU A 160 -5.09 -4.95 25.95
N PRO A 161 -5.04 -3.61 25.95
CA PRO A 161 -5.86 -2.79 26.85
C PRO A 161 -7.34 -3.18 26.85
N ILE A 162 -7.88 -3.51 25.68
CA ILE A 162 -9.13 -4.25 25.54
C ILE A 162 -8.81 -5.54 24.78
N PRO A 163 -9.04 -6.73 25.36
CA PRO A 163 -8.93 -8.00 24.69
C PRO A 163 -9.63 -8.01 23.33
N PHE A 164 -8.91 -8.43 22.31
CA PHE A 164 -9.33 -8.31 20.92
C PHE A 164 -9.23 -9.62 20.16
N ALA A 165 -10.16 -9.83 19.21
CA ALA A 165 -10.06 -10.90 18.23
C ALA A 165 -10.51 -10.38 16.85
N CYS A 166 -9.94 -10.95 15.78
CA CYS A 166 -10.45 -10.71 14.43
C CYS A 166 -10.51 -11.99 13.61
N VAL A 167 -11.41 -11.98 12.63
CA VAL A 167 -11.73 -13.16 11.84
C VAL A 167 -11.12 -13.03 10.44
N ALA A 168 -10.49 -14.11 9.97
CA ALA A 168 -10.13 -14.35 8.59
C ALA A 168 -10.66 -15.71 8.13
N ALA A 169 -10.64 -15.96 6.82
CA ALA A 169 -11.00 -17.24 6.25
C ALA A 169 -9.79 -17.89 5.59
N ASN A 170 -9.56 -19.19 5.88
CA ASN A 170 -8.56 -19.97 5.19
C ASN A 170 -9.19 -20.65 3.96
N VAL A 171 -8.86 -20.18 2.76
CA VAL A 171 -9.43 -20.73 1.52
C VAL A 171 -8.87 -22.10 1.12
N VAL A 172 -7.89 -22.64 1.85
CA VAL A 172 -7.37 -23.98 1.60
C VAL A 172 -8.39 -25.06 2.04
N ASN A 173 -9.09 -24.79 3.15
CA ASN A 173 -10.03 -25.75 3.76
C ASN A 173 -11.40 -25.14 4.11
N GLY A 174 -11.59 -23.84 3.89
CA GLY A 174 -12.84 -23.14 4.19
C GLY A 174 -13.05 -22.79 5.68
N GLU A 175 -12.05 -23.00 6.54
CA GLU A 175 -12.18 -22.77 7.97
C GLU A 175 -12.12 -21.29 8.35
N GLN A 176 -12.88 -20.96 9.39
CA GLN A 176 -12.78 -19.70 10.10
C GLN A 176 -11.48 -19.67 10.92
N ILE A 177 -10.65 -18.66 10.71
CA ILE A 177 -9.47 -18.41 11.54
C ILE A 177 -9.76 -17.22 12.43
N VAL A 178 -9.72 -17.43 13.73
CA VAL A 178 -9.87 -16.37 14.73
C VAL A 178 -8.50 -16.04 15.28
N PHE A 179 -8.02 -14.84 15.00
CA PHE A 179 -6.76 -14.36 15.54
C PHE A 179 -6.95 -13.85 16.97
N HIS A 180 -6.33 -14.52 17.91
CA HIS A 180 -6.19 -14.12 19.32
C HIS A 180 -4.74 -13.78 19.68
N ASP A 181 -3.82 -13.96 18.72
CA ASP A 181 -2.39 -13.68 18.85
C ASP A 181 -1.76 -13.43 17.48
N GLY A 182 -0.48 -13.10 17.49
CA GLY A 182 0.32 -12.82 16.32
C GLY A 182 0.65 -11.33 16.17
N ILE A 183 1.04 -10.92 14.97
CA ILE A 183 1.31 -9.51 14.64
C ILE A 183 -0.01 -8.83 14.30
N LEU A 184 -0.39 -7.81 15.08
CA LEU A 184 -1.70 -7.17 14.98
C LEU A 184 -1.99 -6.60 13.58
N SER A 185 -1.02 -5.92 12.96
CA SER A 185 -1.16 -5.39 11.60
C SER A 185 -1.37 -6.47 10.55
N THR A 186 -0.74 -7.64 10.73
CA THR A 186 -0.90 -8.79 9.83
C THR A 186 -2.28 -9.42 9.99
N ALA A 187 -2.77 -9.58 11.22
CA ALA A 187 -4.11 -10.11 11.50
C ALA A 187 -5.20 -9.21 10.89
N MET A 188 -5.11 -7.88 11.09
CA MET A 188 -6.02 -6.91 10.47
C MET A 188 -5.93 -6.98 8.92
N ARG A 189 -4.70 -7.10 8.37
CA ARG A 189 -4.51 -7.20 6.91
C ARG A 189 -5.10 -8.49 6.34
N ALA A 190 -5.01 -9.61 7.06
CA ALA A 190 -5.63 -10.87 6.67
C ALA A 190 -7.16 -10.76 6.69
N SER A 191 -7.71 -10.21 7.77
CA SER A 191 -9.16 -10.03 7.95
C SER A 191 -9.82 -9.18 6.87
N MET A 192 -9.06 -8.25 6.21
CA MET A 192 -9.59 -7.37 5.17
C MET A 192 -9.21 -7.78 3.73
N ALA A 193 -8.62 -8.95 3.53
CA ALA A 193 -8.14 -9.40 2.22
C ALA A 193 -9.29 -9.87 1.33
N ILE A 194 -10.14 -8.96 0.84
CA ILE A 194 -11.31 -9.26 0.00
C ILE A 194 -10.86 -10.02 -1.25
N PRO A 195 -11.40 -11.26 -1.49
CA PRO A 195 -11.07 -12.05 -2.66
C PRO A 195 -11.33 -11.28 -3.97
N GLY A 196 -10.37 -11.38 -4.91
CA GLY A 196 -10.44 -10.66 -6.18
C GLY A 196 -10.02 -9.19 -6.12
N VAL A 197 -10.06 -8.55 -4.94
CA VAL A 197 -9.63 -7.15 -4.74
C VAL A 197 -8.20 -7.13 -4.21
N PHE A 198 -7.95 -7.74 -3.06
CA PHE A 198 -6.63 -7.78 -2.44
C PHE A 198 -6.01 -9.17 -2.53
N THR A 199 -4.67 -9.22 -2.66
CA THR A 199 -3.96 -10.50 -2.57
C THR A 199 -4.15 -11.10 -1.19
N PRO A 200 -4.37 -12.43 -1.10
CA PRO A 200 -4.43 -13.15 0.16
C PRO A 200 -3.16 -13.00 0.99
N VAL A 201 -3.30 -13.06 2.30
CA VAL A 201 -2.17 -13.16 3.22
C VAL A 201 -1.79 -14.64 3.35
N ARG A 202 -0.52 -14.95 3.10
CA ARG A 202 0.01 -16.31 3.26
C ARG A 202 0.76 -16.40 4.57
N GLN A 203 0.34 -17.32 5.40
CA GLN A 203 0.97 -17.58 6.69
C GLN A 203 1.05 -19.11 6.87
N ASP A 204 2.26 -19.63 7.03
CA ASP A 204 2.53 -21.07 7.10
C ASP A 204 1.92 -21.82 5.90
N SER A 205 1.04 -22.78 6.14
CA SER A 205 0.28 -23.53 5.11
C SER A 205 -1.07 -22.90 4.76
N MET A 206 -1.44 -21.77 5.37
CA MET A 206 -2.72 -21.09 5.18
C MET A 206 -2.67 -20.05 4.07
N VAL A 207 -3.80 -19.88 3.41
CA VAL A 207 -4.06 -18.81 2.45
C VAL A 207 -5.28 -18.04 2.97
N LEU A 208 -5.01 -16.89 3.59
CA LEU A 208 -5.99 -16.15 4.35
C LEU A 208 -6.60 -15.02 3.52
N VAL A 209 -7.91 -14.95 3.54
CA VAL A 209 -8.71 -13.91 2.91
C VAL A 209 -9.66 -13.29 3.93
N ASP A 210 -10.42 -12.26 3.51
CA ASP A 210 -11.41 -11.56 4.33
C ASP A 210 -12.33 -12.55 5.05
N GLY A 211 -12.44 -12.36 6.36
CA GLY A 211 -13.25 -13.22 7.22
C GLY A 211 -14.75 -13.13 6.96
N GLY A 212 -15.18 -12.09 6.24
CA GLY A 212 -16.59 -11.89 5.91
C GLY A 212 -17.23 -13.07 5.20
N ILE A 213 -16.47 -13.84 4.42
CA ILE A 213 -17.00 -15.02 3.71
C ILE A 213 -17.36 -16.20 4.62
N VAL A 214 -16.90 -16.22 5.87
CA VAL A 214 -17.20 -17.29 6.84
C VAL A 214 -17.93 -16.76 8.07
N ASN A 215 -17.59 -15.55 8.56
CA ASN A 215 -18.21 -14.94 9.73
C ASN A 215 -18.06 -13.41 9.69
N ASN A 216 -19.02 -12.73 9.09
CA ASN A 216 -18.96 -11.29 8.91
C ASN A 216 -19.42 -10.47 10.13
N TYR A 217 -20.11 -11.10 11.08
CA TYR A 217 -20.60 -10.50 12.32
C TYR A 217 -20.28 -11.43 13.50
N PRO A 218 -19.04 -11.37 14.06
CA PRO A 218 -18.49 -12.43 14.93
C PRO A 218 -18.95 -12.32 16.39
N ALA A 219 -20.27 -12.40 16.67
CA ALA A 219 -20.82 -12.39 18.02
C ALA A 219 -20.50 -13.67 18.80
N ASP A 220 -20.45 -14.80 18.12
CA ASP A 220 -19.98 -16.08 18.65
C ASP A 220 -18.54 -16.00 19.18
N VAL A 221 -17.66 -15.26 18.49
CA VAL A 221 -16.27 -15.06 18.91
C VAL A 221 -16.21 -14.26 20.19
N VAL A 222 -16.93 -13.14 20.29
CA VAL A 222 -16.99 -12.32 21.51
C VAL A 222 -17.58 -13.12 22.67
N LYS A 223 -18.60 -13.96 22.40
CA LYS A 223 -19.18 -14.86 23.40
C LYS A 223 -18.15 -15.87 23.92
N ALA A 224 -17.38 -16.46 23.02
CA ALA A 224 -16.30 -17.39 23.36
C ALA A 224 -15.17 -16.73 24.15
N MET A 225 -14.92 -15.42 23.96
CA MET A 225 -13.96 -14.64 24.76
C MET A 225 -14.43 -14.43 26.21
N GLY A 226 -15.68 -14.70 26.52
CA GLY A 226 -16.23 -14.60 27.86
C GLY A 226 -17.17 -13.39 28.09
N ALA A 227 -17.74 -12.82 27.04
CA ALA A 227 -18.74 -11.76 27.19
C ALA A 227 -20.06 -12.31 27.73
N ASP A 228 -20.58 -11.66 28.78
CA ASP A 228 -21.91 -11.92 29.34
C ASP A 228 -22.98 -11.17 28.58
N ILE A 229 -22.64 -9.96 28.12
CA ILE A 229 -23.52 -9.04 27.40
C ILE A 229 -22.81 -8.66 26.08
N ILE A 230 -23.56 -8.69 24.98
CA ILE A 230 -23.02 -8.40 23.66
C ILE A 230 -23.76 -7.21 23.02
N ILE A 231 -23.00 -6.21 22.60
CA ILE A 231 -23.46 -5.09 21.80
C ILE A 231 -22.85 -5.25 20.41
N GLY A 232 -23.68 -5.27 19.38
CA GLY A 232 -23.19 -5.45 18.03
C GLY A 232 -23.54 -4.28 17.11
N VAL A 233 -22.56 -3.85 16.32
CA VAL A 233 -22.74 -2.82 15.27
C VAL A 233 -22.59 -3.49 13.91
N ASP A 234 -23.67 -3.46 13.14
CA ASP A 234 -23.75 -4.10 11.84
C ASP A 234 -23.94 -3.07 10.70
N VAL A 235 -23.03 -3.15 9.71
CA VAL A 235 -22.99 -2.29 8.53
C VAL A 235 -23.16 -3.09 7.22
N GLN A 236 -23.68 -4.31 7.28
CA GLN A 236 -23.90 -5.14 6.10
C GLN A 236 -25.06 -4.60 5.25
N ASN A 237 -24.96 -4.76 3.93
CA ASN A 237 -26.08 -4.47 3.04
C ASN A 237 -27.11 -5.60 3.07
N ALA A 238 -28.35 -5.26 2.77
CA ALA A 238 -29.30 -6.25 2.27
C ALA A 238 -28.86 -6.72 0.87
N LEU A 239 -29.26 -7.93 0.49
CA LEU A 239 -29.00 -8.46 -0.84
C LEU A 239 -29.65 -7.55 -1.91
N LYS A 240 -28.93 -7.35 -3.01
CA LYS A 240 -29.44 -6.57 -4.15
C LYS A 240 -30.57 -7.30 -4.83
N LYS A 241 -31.55 -6.56 -5.32
CA LYS A 241 -32.64 -7.08 -6.16
C LYS A 241 -32.13 -7.39 -7.57
N ALA A 242 -32.87 -8.23 -8.30
CA ALA A 242 -32.49 -8.70 -9.63
C ALA A 242 -32.21 -7.57 -10.64
N ASP A 243 -32.94 -6.45 -10.55
CA ASP A 243 -32.77 -5.26 -11.39
C ASP A 243 -31.44 -4.53 -11.22
N LYS A 244 -30.70 -4.82 -10.13
CA LYS A 244 -29.38 -4.24 -9.82
C LYS A 244 -28.21 -5.20 -10.05
N LEU A 245 -28.44 -6.37 -10.63
CA LEU A 245 -27.44 -7.41 -10.91
C LEU A 245 -27.12 -7.49 -12.41
N ASN A 246 -26.68 -6.38 -13.00
CA ASN A 246 -26.56 -6.23 -14.45
C ASN A 246 -25.12 -6.38 -14.98
N SER A 247 -24.14 -6.54 -14.10
CA SER A 247 -22.71 -6.67 -14.48
C SER A 247 -22.02 -7.81 -13.73
N VAL A 248 -20.91 -8.32 -14.29
CA VAL A 248 -20.09 -9.33 -13.62
C VAL A 248 -19.63 -8.88 -12.23
N PRO A 249 -19.15 -7.64 -12.02
CA PRO A 249 -18.82 -7.16 -10.69
C PRO A 249 -20.01 -7.13 -9.72
N ASP A 250 -21.23 -6.82 -10.19
CA ASP A 250 -22.42 -6.83 -9.33
C ASP A 250 -22.76 -8.26 -8.87
N ILE A 251 -22.67 -9.23 -9.79
CA ILE A 251 -22.94 -10.65 -9.49
C ILE A 251 -21.88 -11.19 -8.51
N LEU A 252 -20.59 -10.90 -8.75
CA LEU A 252 -19.52 -11.32 -7.85
C LEU A 252 -19.67 -10.68 -6.46
N GLY A 253 -20.01 -9.39 -6.41
CA GLY A 253 -20.32 -8.70 -5.14
C GLY A 253 -21.50 -9.33 -4.40
N GLN A 254 -22.57 -9.70 -5.11
CA GLN A 254 -23.72 -10.38 -4.53
C GLN A 254 -23.37 -11.76 -3.97
N ILE A 255 -22.51 -12.53 -4.65
CA ILE A 255 -22.04 -13.84 -4.15
C ILE A 255 -21.29 -13.66 -2.83
N VAL A 256 -20.43 -12.64 -2.73
CA VAL A 256 -19.75 -12.30 -1.48
C VAL A 256 -20.75 -11.90 -0.41
N ASP A 257 -21.73 -11.03 -0.72
CA ASP A 257 -22.76 -10.59 0.24
C ASP A 257 -23.61 -11.79 0.73
N ILE A 258 -23.93 -12.77 -0.13
CA ILE A 258 -24.63 -14.01 0.26
C ILE A 258 -23.78 -14.84 1.23
N THR A 259 -22.50 -15.04 0.94
CA THR A 259 -21.61 -15.80 1.82
C THR A 259 -21.44 -15.12 3.18
N CYS A 260 -21.38 -13.79 3.22
CA CYS A 260 -21.31 -12.99 4.46
C CYS A 260 -22.55 -13.18 5.38
N GLN A 261 -23.65 -13.70 4.87
CA GLN A 261 -24.87 -13.94 5.65
C GLN A 261 -24.96 -15.34 6.27
N SER A 262 -24.02 -16.23 6.01
CA SER A 262 -24.12 -17.65 6.37
C SER A 262 -24.36 -17.93 7.86
N ASN A 263 -23.81 -17.14 8.77
CA ASN A 263 -23.98 -17.26 10.22
C ASN A 263 -24.63 -16.04 10.87
N HIS A 264 -25.09 -15.09 10.06
CA HIS A 264 -25.52 -13.77 10.52
C HIS A 264 -26.69 -13.84 11.52
N GLU A 265 -27.77 -14.52 11.19
CA GLU A 265 -28.95 -14.64 12.06
C GLU A 265 -28.61 -15.22 13.42
N LYS A 266 -27.86 -16.33 13.44
CA LYS A 266 -27.42 -16.97 14.69
C LYS A 266 -26.60 -16.03 15.57
N ASN A 267 -25.75 -15.22 14.95
CA ASN A 267 -24.90 -14.28 15.68
C ASN A 267 -25.68 -13.05 16.14
N VAL A 268 -26.71 -12.62 15.42
CA VAL A 268 -27.64 -11.56 15.87
C VAL A 268 -28.43 -12.02 17.10
N ASP A 269 -28.87 -13.28 17.14
CA ASP A 269 -29.58 -13.86 18.30
C ASP A 269 -28.75 -13.89 19.59
N LEU A 270 -27.41 -13.87 19.48
CA LEU A 270 -26.51 -13.76 20.63
C LEU A 270 -26.38 -12.35 21.17
N THR A 271 -26.92 -11.33 20.49
CA THR A 271 -26.66 -9.92 20.75
C THR A 271 -27.76 -9.32 21.64
N ASP A 272 -27.40 -8.72 22.78
CA ASP A 272 -28.32 -8.06 23.70
C ASP A 272 -28.81 -6.70 23.17
N THR A 273 -27.93 -5.96 22.47
CA THR A 273 -28.28 -4.70 21.80
C THR A 273 -27.69 -4.71 20.39
N TYR A 274 -28.57 -4.75 19.40
CA TYR A 274 -28.22 -4.80 17.99
C TYR A 274 -28.37 -3.42 17.34
N ILE A 275 -27.26 -2.84 16.88
CA ILE A 275 -27.22 -1.53 16.22
C ILE A 275 -27.07 -1.76 14.72
N ARG A 276 -28.18 -1.66 13.99
CA ARG A 276 -28.20 -1.80 12.54
C ARG A 276 -28.05 -0.45 11.87
N VAL A 277 -26.92 -0.22 11.20
CA VAL A 277 -26.67 1.04 10.49
C VAL A 277 -27.32 1.01 9.10
N ASN A 278 -28.07 2.04 8.75
CA ASN A 278 -28.57 2.20 7.40
C ASN A 278 -27.43 2.59 6.45
N VAL A 279 -27.00 1.66 5.62
CA VAL A 279 -25.92 1.84 4.64
C VAL A 279 -26.42 1.89 3.20
N GLU A 280 -27.72 2.06 2.99
CA GLU A 280 -28.32 2.15 1.67
C GLU A 280 -27.71 3.28 0.84
N GLY A 281 -27.42 3.00 -0.43
CA GLY A 281 -26.75 3.93 -1.36
C GLY A 281 -25.21 3.88 -1.31
N TYR A 282 -24.61 3.09 -0.39
CA TYR A 282 -23.15 2.98 -0.27
C TYR A 282 -22.68 1.54 -0.45
N SER A 283 -21.51 1.41 -1.09
CA SER A 283 -20.80 0.13 -1.28
C SER A 283 -19.57 0.04 -0.39
N SER A 284 -18.95 -1.14 -0.34
CA SER A 284 -17.66 -1.34 0.34
C SER A 284 -16.51 -0.48 -0.21
N ALA A 285 -16.68 0.12 -1.41
CA ALA A 285 -15.71 1.00 -2.06
C ALA A 285 -16.03 2.50 -1.94
N SER A 286 -17.03 2.90 -1.16
CA SER A 286 -17.50 4.30 -1.03
C SER A 286 -16.61 5.13 -0.09
N PHE A 287 -15.33 5.32 -0.45
CA PHE A 287 -14.33 6.05 0.34
C PHE A 287 -14.21 7.54 0.00
N THR A 288 -15.24 8.16 -0.57
CA THR A 288 -15.22 9.62 -0.76
C THR A 288 -15.46 10.36 0.57
N PRO A 289 -14.92 11.59 0.76
CA PRO A 289 -15.13 12.33 2.00
C PRO A 289 -16.60 12.47 2.37
N ALA A 290 -17.47 12.79 1.41
CA ALA A 290 -18.91 12.93 1.64
C ALA A 290 -19.58 11.60 2.04
N ALA A 291 -19.13 10.47 1.48
CA ALA A 291 -19.63 9.15 1.87
C ALA A 291 -19.20 8.79 3.30
N ILE A 292 -17.94 9.04 3.64
CA ILE A 292 -17.41 8.82 4.99
C ILE A 292 -18.17 9.64 6.02
N ASP A 293 -18.40 10.94 5.76
CA ASP A 293 -19.20 11.83 6.64
C ASP A 293 -20.61 11.29 6.86
N THR A 294 -21.28 10.87 5.78
CA THR A 294 -22.64 10.35 5.87
C THR A 294 -22.70 9.02 6.62
N LEU A 295 -21.76 8.10 6.34
CA LEU A 295 -21.72 6.80 7.02
C LEU A 295 -21.44 6.94 8.52
N MET A 296 -20.52 7.82 8.90
CA MET A 296 -20.25 8.12 10.31
C MET A 296 -21.49 8.70 11.00
N ARG A 297 -22.17 9.68 10.39
CA ARG A 297 -23.41 10.27 10.92
C ARG A 297 -24.50 9.20 11.10
N ARG A 298 -24.69 8.33 10.10
CA ARG A 298 -25.66 7.23 10.19
C ARG A 298 -25.30 6.21 11.28
N GLY A 299 -24.01 5.98 11.53
CA GLY A 299 -23.54 5.16 12.65
C GLY A 299 -23.91 5.76 14.01
N GLU A 300 -23.74 7.09 14.15
CA GLU A 300 -24.15 7.82 15.34
C GLU A 300 -25.68 7.79 15.54
N GLU A 301 -26.45 8.05 14.49
CA GLU A 301 -27.92 8.02 14.50
C GLU A 301 -28.44 6.65 14.92
N ALA A 302 -27.96 5.57 14.27
CA ALA A 302 -28.37 4.20 14.59
C ALA A 302 -28.05 3.80 16.05
N ALA A 303 -26.91 4.21 16.56
CA ALA A 303 -26.54 3.95 17.96
C ALA A 303 -27.40 4.77 18.93
N LYS A 304 -27.73 6.03 18.60
CA LYS A 304 -28.64 6.88 19.38
C LYS A 304 -30.07 6.37 19.41
N GLU A 305 -30.54 5.74 18.33
CA GLU A 305 -31.83 5.05 18.33
C GLU A 305 -31.90 3.93 19.38
N GLN A 306 -30.75 3.32 19.70
CA GLN A 306 -30.65 2.30 20.76
C GLN A 306 -30.28 2.87 22.13
N TRP A 307 -30.32 4.20 22.32
CA TRP A 307 -29.89 4.86 23.56
C TRP A 307 -30.57 4.30 24.81
N ASN A 308 -31.90 4.14 24.80
CA ASN A 308 -32.65 3.59 25.92
C ASN A 308 -32.29 2.12 26.19
N SER A 309 -32.03 1.33 25.15
CA SER A 309 -31.54 -0.06 25.27
C SER A 309 -30.16 -0.07 25.93
N LEU A 310 -29.23 0.80 25.49
CA LEU A 310 -27.90 0.93 26.08
C LEU A 310 -27.97 1.32 27.56
N LEU A 311 -28.82 2.28 27.93
CA LEU A 311 -29.00 2.67 29.34
C LEU A 311 -29.59 1.53 30.17
N ALA A 312 -30.54 0.76 29.60
CA ALA A 312 -31.11 -0.42 30.30
C ALA A 312 -30.05 -1.52 30.53
N LEU A 313 -29.05 -1.63 29.68
CA LEU A 313 -27.92 -2.56 29.88
C LEU A 313 -27.11 -2.23 31.13
N LYS A 314 -26.99 -0.96 31.56
CA LYS A 314 -26.25 -0.61 32.79
C LYS A 314 -26.74 -1.41 34.02
N LYS A 315 -28.05 -1.59 34.15
CA LYS A 315 -28.65 -2.42 35.21
C LYS A 315 -28.28 -3.89 35.04
N LYS A 316 -28.30 -4.42 33.81
CA LYS A 316 -27.88 -5.81 33.52
C LYS A 316 -26.40 -6.03 33.79
N ILE A 317 -25.55 -5.04 33.53
CA ILE A 317 -24.11 -5.05 33.76
C ILE A 317 -23.80 -5.03 35.26
N GLY A 318 -24.66 -4.41 36.08
CA GLY A 318 -24.44 -4.19 37.52
C GLY A 318 -23.57 -2.98 37.80
N ILE A 319 -23.72 -1.88 37.04
CA ILE A 319 -23.02 -0.61 37.23
C ILE A 319 -24.01 0.51 37.57
N ALA A 320 -23.53 1.53 38.29
CA ALA A 320 -24.32 2.71 38.65
C ALA A 320 -24.69 3.53 37.38
N GLU A 321 -25.78 4.31 37.46
CA GLU A 321 -26.22 5.13 36.33
C GLU A 321 -25.20 6.21 35.97
N ASP A 322 -24.47 6.75 36.94
CA ASP A 322 -23.42 7.76 36.80
C ASP A 322 -22.03 7.15 36.52
N TYR A 323 -21.94 5.82 36.38
CA TYR A 323 -20.67 5.16 36.06
C TYR A 323 -20.09 5.70 34.76
N THR A 324 -18.84 6.14 34.83
CA THR A 324 -18.02 6.54 33.69
C THR A 324 -16.92 5.52 33.49
N PRO A 325 -16.82 4.85 32.35
CA PRO A 325 -15.73 3.93 32.06
C PRO A 325 -14.40 4.65 32.17
N LYS A 326 -13.40 4.01 32.76
CA LYS A 326 -12.03 4.50 32.66
C LYS A 326 -11.67 4.50 31.19
N GLN A 327 -11.36 5.68 30.64
CA GLN A 327 -10.73 5.74 29.33
C GLN A 327 -9.46 4.89 29.38
N HIS A 328 -9.37 3.91 28.52
CA HIS A 328 -8.14 3.19 28.31
C HIS A 328 -7.16 4.23 27.76
N GLY A 329 -6.22 4.66 28.58
CA GLY A 329 -5.21 5.62 28.17
C GLY A 329 -4.45 5.09 26.94
N PRO A 330 -3.87 5.96 26.14
CA PRO A 330 -3.09 5.52 24.98
C PRO A 330 -2.06 4.51 25.47
N TYR A 331 -2.14 3.32 24.92
CA TYR A 331 -1.20 2.26 25.22
C TYR A 331 0.18 2.75 24.84
N SER A 332 1.08 2.67 25.77
CA SER A 332 2.47 3.08 25.75
C SER A 332 2.80 4.37 24.98
N SER A 333 3.82 5.03 25.39
CA SER A 333 4.44 6.18 24.72
C SER A 333 4.72 6.01 23.23
N LEU A 334 4.62 4.78 22.70
CA LEU A 334 4.93 4.42 21.32
C LEU A 334 3.75 4.49 20.36
N SER A 335 2.52 4.18 20.79
CA SER A 335 1.35 4.29 19.90
C SER A 335 1.10 5.72 19.40
N ASN A 336 1.65 6.71 20.11
CA ASN A 336 1.68 8.12 19.73
C ASN A 336 3.11 8.65 19.50
N ALA A 337 4.16 7.83 19.68
CA ALA A 337 5.53 8.26 19.48
C ALA A 337 5.81 8.38 17.98
N ARG A 338 5.94 9.60 17.54
CA ARG A 338 6.43 9.89 16.18
C ARG A 338 7.92 9.63 16.03
N THR A 339 8.61 9.30 17.12
CA THR A 339 10.07 9.14 17.19
C THR A 339 10.41 7.94 18.05
N VAL A 340 11.26 7.05 17.54
CA VAL A 340 11.80 5.88 18.23
C VAL A 340 13.32 5.90 18.18
N TYR A 341 13.98 5.55 19.27
CA TYR A 341 15.44 5.39 19.29
C TYR A 341 15.80 4.02 18.71
N VAL A 342 16.46 4.01 17.56
CA VAL A 342 16.81 2.78 16.83
C VAL A 342 18.29 2.49 17.02
N THR A 343 18.59 1.34 17.64
CA THR A 343 19.96 0.89 17.92
C THR A 343 20.61 0.20 16.73
N ASP A 344 19.83 -0.62 16.01
CA ASP A 344 20.33 -1.38 14.85
C ASP A 344 19.28 -1.41 13.73
N ILE A 345 19.74 -1.44 12.48
CA ILE A 345 18.92 -1.52 11.29
C ILE A 345 19.35 -2.69 10.44
N THR A 346 18.41 -3.58 10.13
CA THR A 346 18.65 -4.73 9.25
C THR A 346 17.72 -4.71 8.03
N PHE A 347 18.16 -5.43 6.98
CA PHE A 347 17.40 -5.61 5.76
C PHE A 347 17.34 -7.11 5.47
N SER A 348 16.16 -7.70 5.60
CA SER A 348 15.90 -9.11 5.31
C SER A 348 15.42 -9.29 3.86
N GLY A 349 15.83 -10.38 3.21
CA GLY A 349 15.46 -10.68 1.83
C GLY A 349 16.37 -10.04 0.77
N VAL A 350 17.50 -9.48 1.19
CA VAL A 350 18.56 -8.91 0.33
C VAL A 350 19.93 -9.49 0.72
N GLU A 351 20.94 -9.31 -0.13
CA GLU A 351 22.29 -9.72 0.16
C GLU A 351 22.96 -8.78 1.19
N VAL A 352 23.85 -9.30 2.01
CA VAL A 352 24.46 -8.57 3.14
C VAL A 352 25.23 -7.33 2.70
N ASP A 353 25.85 -7.38 1.52
CA ASP A 353 26.66 -6.28 0.98
C ASP A 353 25.82 -5.03 0.61
N ASP A 354 24.50 -5.19 0.47
CA ASP A 354 23.61 -4.10 0.13
C ASP A 354 23.27 -3.17 1.32
N LYS A 355 23.55 -3.59 2.57
CA LYS A 355 23.13 -2.84 3.78
C LYS A 355 23.62 -1.39 3.75
N LYS A 356 24.91 -1.15 3.51
CA LYS A 356 25.48 0.22 3.50
C LYS A 356 24.80 1.13 2.49
N TRP A 357 24.51 0.56 1.33
CA TRP A 357 23.89 1.30 0.26
C TRP A 357 22.41 1.58 0.57
N LEU A 358 21.67 0.59 1.10
CA LEU A 358 20.27 0.75 1.51
C LEU A 358 20.12 1.79 2.61
N MET A 359 20.99 1.78 3.61
CA MET A 359 21.06 2.79 4.67
C MET A 359 21.20 4.20 4.11
N LYS A 360 22.16 4.39 3.17
CA LYS A 360 22.38 5.68 2.51
C LYS A 360 21.17 6.10 1.67
N LYS A 361 20.56 5.16 0.96
CA LYS A 361 19.37 5.42 0.14
C LYS A 361 18.18 5.85 0.99
N CYS A 362 17.94 5.16 2.09
CA CYS A 362 16.86 5.47 3.01
C CYS A 362 17.14 6.68 3.90
N ASN A 363 18.37 7.22 3.87
CA ASN A 363 18.82 8.32 4.75
C ASN A 363 18.58 8.01 6.23
N LEU A 364 18.86 6.76 6.64
CA LEU A 364 18.73 6.28 8.01
C LEU A 364 20.10 6.09 8.64
N LYS A 365 20.15 6.19 9.96
CA LYS A 365 21.36 5.96 10.77
C LYS A 365 20.99 5.10 11.98
N GLU A 366 21.88 4.17 12.32
CA GLU A 366 21.83 3.43 13.59
C GLU A 366 22.18 4.34 14.77
N ASN A 367 21.80 3.93 15.96
CA ASN A 367 22.01 4.67 17.22
C ASN A 367 21.49 6.11 17.12
N SER A 368 20.28 6.28 16.62
CA SER A 368 19.66 7.59 16.45
C SER A 368 18.14 7.55 16.62
N ASP A 369 17.59 8.72 16.89
CA ASP A 369 16.16 8.92 16.88
C ASP A 369 15.64 8.95 15.44
N ILE A 370 14.69 8.06 15.14
CA ILE A 370 14.05 7.93 13.82
C ILE A 370 12.55 8.13 14.00
N THR A 371 11.97 8.98 13.17
CA THR A 371 10.52 9.17 13.15
C THR A 371 9.83 8.10 12.31
N THR A 372 8.58 7.76 12.65
CA THR A 372 7.76 6.87 11.82
C THR A 372 7.62 7.39 10.39
N GLN A 373 7.58 8.72 10.21
CA GLN A 373 7.57 9.35 8.89
C GLN A 373 8.86 9.08 8.08
N GLN A 374 10.03 9.04 8.73
CA GLN A 374 11.29 8.66 8.06
C GLN A 374 11.27 7.19 7.65
N ILE A 375 10.71 6.31 8.49
CA ILE A 375 10.54 4.88 8.15
C ILE A 375 9.59 4.74 6.94
N GLU A 376 8.46 5.44 6.95
CA GLU A 376 7.52 5.45 5.83
C GLU A 376 8.18 5.95 4.52
N GLN A 377 8.95 7.04 4.60
CA GLN A 377 9.71 7.55 3.45
C GLN A 377 10.72 6.53 2.94
N ALA A 378 11.42 5.84 3.84
CA ALA A 378 12.35 4.77 3.47
C ALA A 378 11.62 3.63 2.73
N LEU A 379 10.46 3.19 3.21
CA LEU A 379 9.63 2.18 2.53
C LEU A 379 9.22 2.63 1.12
N TYR A 380 8.78 3.89 0.96
CA TYR A 380 8.45 4.41 -0.36
C TYR A 380 9.67 4.47 -1.28
N GLN A 381 10.85 4.85 -0.78
CA GLN A 381 12.09 4.87 -1.56
C GLN A 381 12.54 3.47 -1.98
N LEU A 382 12.41 2.47 -1.09
CA LEU A 382 12.72 1.09 -1.37
C LEU A 382 11.80 0.53 -2.46
N ARG A 383 10.49 0.74 -2.34
CA ARG A 383 9.51 0.36 -3.37
C ARG A 383 9.69 1.16 -4.66
N GLY A 384 10.00 2.45 -4.54
CA GLY A 384 10.20 3.38 -5.65
C GLY A 384 11.37 3.01 -6.55
N SER A 385 12.36 2.27 -6.05
CA SER A 385 13.47 1.75 -6.86
C SER A 385 13.05 0.69 -7.87
N GLN A 386 11.81 0.19 -7.78
CA GLN A 386 11.31 -0.93 -8.58
C GLN A 386 12.12 -2.23 -8.48
N SER A 387 13.12 -2.28 -7.59
CA SER A 387 13.91 -3.48 -7.30
C SER A 387 13.21 -4.43 -6.34
N TYR A 388 12.22 -3.92 -5.61
CA TYR A 388 11.48 -4.70 -4.61
C TYR A 388 9.98 -4.72 -4.95
N SER A 389 9.41 -5.91 -4.88
CA SER A 389 7.97 -6.14 -5.10
C SER A 389 7.14 -5.79 -3.87
N SER A 390 7.73 -5.90 -2.68
CA SER A 390 7.17 -5.45 -1.40
C SER A 390 8.29 -4.94 -0.49
N ALA A 391 7.92 -4.02 0.38
CA ALA A 391 8.74 -3.53 1.47
C ALA A 391 7.84 -3.26 2.67
N SER A 392 8.14 -3.89 3.79
CA SER A 392 7.51 -3.67 5.09
C SER A 392 8.59 -3.56 6.16
N TYR A 393 8.21 -3.26 7.39
CA TYR A 393 9.15 -3.17 8.48
C TYR A 393 8.59 -3.78 9.76
N THR A 394 9.48 -4.16 10.66
CA THR A 394 9.19 -4.51 12.04
C THR A 394 10.08 -3.69 12.97
N LEU A 395 9.53 -3.32 14.12
CA LEU A 395 10.25 -2.70 15.23
C LEU A 395 10.17 -3.66 16.42
N THR A 396 11.30 -4.24 16.79
CA THR A 396 11.41 -5.16 17.92
C THR A 396 12.03 -4.41 19.10
N ASP A 397 11.40 -4.51 20.27
CA ASP A 397 11.89 -3.90 21.50
C ASP A 397 13.17 -4.59 21.97
N THR A 398 14.16 -3.82 22.38
CA THR A 398 15.42 -4.30 22.96
C THR A 398 15.75 -3.49 24.21
N PRO A 399 16.59 -3.99 25.13
CA PRO A 399 16.94 -3.26 26.34
C PRO A 399 17.55 -1.86 26.11
N GLU A 400 18.14 -1.62 24.92
CA GLU A 400 18.84 -0.39 24.59
C GLU A 400 18.03 0.53 23.66
N GLY A 401 16.86 0.09 23.17
CA GLY A 401 16.02 0.80 22.21
C GLY A 401 15.31 -0.14 21.27
N TYR A 402 15.21 0.20 19.99
CA TYR A 402 14.50 -0.61 18.99
C TYR A 402 15.45 -1.15 17.93
N HIS A 403 15.23 -2.40 17.52
CA HIS A 403 15.77 -2.98 16.32
C HIS A 403 14.76 -2.78 15.17
N LEU A 404 15.16 -2.05 14.14
CA LEU A 404 14.36 -1.81 12.94
C LEU A 404 14.79 -2.80 11.85
N ASN A 405 13.91 -3.70 11.45
CA ASN A 405 14.16 -4.62 10.35
C ASN A 405 13.24 -4.32 9.16
N PHE A 406 13.83 -4.04 8.00
CA PHE A 406 13.10 -3.94 6.73
C PHE A 406 13.00 -5.31 6.07
N LEU A 407 11.76 -5.74 5.82
CA LEU A 407 11.44 -6.98 5.12
C LEU A 407 11.24 -6.66 3.64
N LEU A 408 12.19 -7.07 2.81
CA LEU A 408 12.21 -6.76 1.39
C LEU A 408 12.02 -8.03 0.57
N GLN A 409 11.23 -7.95 -0.48
CA GLN A 409 11.09 -9.02 -1.46
C GLN A 409 11.64 -8.52 -2.80
N ALA A 410 12.74 -9.10 -3.24
CA ALA A 410 13.34 -8.75 -4.51
C ALA A 410 12.37 -9.01 -5.67
N LYS A 411 12.41 -8.12 -6.65
CA LYS A 411 11.52 -8.14 -7.80
C LYS A 411 12.33 -8.51 -9.04
N TYR A 412 12.11 -9.71 -9.54
CA TYR A 412 12.59 -10.15 -10.84
C TYR A 412 11.36 -10.33 -11.74
N GLU A 413 10.98 -9.28 -12.45
CA GLU A 413 9.78 -9.31 -13.28
C GLU A 413 10.10 -9.32 -14.77
N LYS A 414 9.34 -10.12 -15.50
CA LYS A 414 9.15 -9.96 -16.94
C LYS A 414 7.85 -9.20 -17.17
N ARG A 415 7.86 -8.20 -18.05
CA ARG A 415 6.70 -7.36 -18.32
C ARG A 415 6.50 -7.17 -19.81
N ILE A 416 5.23 -7.09 -20.21
CA ILE A 416 4.83 -6.56 -21.50
C ILE A 416 4.16 -5.22 -21.25
N ASN A 417 4.67 -4.19 -21.91
CA ASN A 417 4.20 -2.83 -21.76
C ASN A 417 3.61 -2.36 -23.09
N LEU A 418 2.47 -1.72 -23.04
CA LEU A 418 1.78 -1.16 -24.20
C LEU A 418 1.62 0.34 -24.04
N GLY A 419 1.90 1.09 -25.10
CA GLY A 419 1.71 2.53 -25.15
C GLY A 419 1.12 2.94 -26.49
N ILE A 420 0.38 4.03 -26.48
CA ILE A 420 -0.19 4.64 -27.68
C ILE A 420 0.29 6.10 -27.73
N ARG A 421 0.70 6.54 -28.90
CA ARG A 421 1.07 7.92 -29.17
C ARG A 421 0.22 8.46 -30.31
N PHE A 422 -0.24 9.68 -30.15
CA PHE A 422 -0.93 10.45 -31.18
C PHE A 422 -0.14 11.72 -31.45
N ASP A 423 0.11 12.01 -32.71
CA ASP A 423 0.65 13.29 -33.17
C ASP A 423 0.11 13.65 -34.56
N SER A 424 0.27 14.91 -34.96
CA SER A 424 -0.26 15.44 -36.22
C SER A 424 0.45 14.88 -37.49
N GLU A 425 1.65 14.34 -37.33
CA GLU A 425 2.46 13.81 -38.43
C GLU A 425 2.24 12.31 -38.67
N GLU A 426 2.14 11.53 -37.59
CA GLU A 426 1.96 10.08 -37.65
C GLU A 426 0.51 9.65 -37.47
N ILE A 427 -0.37 10.53 -36.99
CA ILE A 427 -1.75 10.27 -36.56
C ILE A 427 -1.75 9.37 -35.32
N ALA A 428 -1.28 8.14 -35.44
CA ALA A 428 -1.18 7.21 -34.33
C ALA A 428 0.02 6.27 -34.48
N SER A 429 0.66 5.95 -33.35
CA SER A 429 1.65 4.86 -33.29
C SER A 429 1.46 4.02 -32.04
N LEU A 430 1.67 2.70 -32.17
CA LEU A 430 1.61 1.72 -31.09
C LEU A 430 3.03 1.41 -30.63
N LEU A 431 3.22 1.47 -29.32
CA LEU A 431 4.47 1.10 -28.65
C LEU A 431 4.28 -0.22 -27.93
N ILE A 432 5.09 -1.21 -28.26
CA ILE A 432 5.12 -2.53 -27.62
C ILE A 432 6.51 -2.71 -27.03
N ASN A 433 6.57 -3.07 -25.75
CA ASN A 433 7.85 -3.29 -25.09
C ASN A 433 7.80 -4.56 -24.25
N GLY A 434 8.82 -5.39 -24.38
CA GLY A 434 9.10 -6.52 -23.50
C GLY A 434 10.29 -6.18 -22.61
N THR A 435 10.14 -6.26 -21.30
CA THR A 435 11.23 -6.04 -20.33
C THR A 435 11.41 -7.28 -19.47
N ALA A 436 12.67 -7.69 -19.24
CA ALA A 436 13.03 -8.78 -18.35
C ALA A 436 14.13 -8.34 -17.39
N ASP A 437 13.86 -8.40 -16.09
CA ASP A 437 14.89 -8.30 -15.06
C ASP A 437 15.60 -9.65 -14.96
N LEU A 438 16.91 -9.64 -15.06
CA LEU A 438 17.74 -10.85 -15.10
C LEU A 438 18.47 -11.01 -13.76
N LYS A 439 18.35 -12.20 -13.18
CA LYS A 439 19.07 -12.57 -11.97
C LYS A 439 20.48 -13.01 -12.34
N THR A 440 21.38 -12.04 -12.51
CA THR A 440 22.80 -12.23 -12.80
C THR A 440 23.63 -11.77 -11.59
N HIS A 441 24.92 -12.11 -11.54
CA HIS A 441 25.81 -11.66 -10.47
C HIS A 441 25.76 -10.13 -10.27
N ILE A 442 25.69 -9.38 -11.36
CA ILE A 442 25.36 -7.96 -11.34
C ILE A 442 23.90 -7.84 -11.83
N PRO A 443 22.97 -7.26 -11.05
CA PRO A 443 21.60 -7.07 -11.48
C PRO A 443 21.56 -6.42 -12.86
N SER A 444 20.79 -7.00 -13.77
CA SER A 444 20.72 -6.50 -15.15
C SER A 444 19.31 -6.57 -15.70
N ARG A 445 19.06 -5.77 -16.72
CA ARG A 445 17.76 -5.67 -17.38
C ARG A 445 17.92 -5.68 -18.89
N LEU A 446 17.13 -6.52 -19.53
CA LEU A 446 16.98 -6.54 -20.99
C LEU A 446 15.60 -5.94 -21.35
N SER A 447 15.58 -5.02 -22.32
CA SER A 447 14.37 -4.37 -22.80
C SER A 447 14.35 -4.37 -24.33
N LEU A 448 13.26 -4.86 -24.92
CA LEU A 448 13.01 -4.86 -26.34
C LEU A 448 11.80 -3.96 -26.61
N THR A 449 11.97 -2.92 -27.41
CA THR A 449 10.91 -1.97 -27.73
C THR A 449 10.67 -1.92 -29.23
N GLY A 450 9.44 -2.14 -29.65
CA GLY A 450 8.96 -1.92 -31.02
C GLY A 450 8.00 -0.73 -31.07
N ARG A 451 8.16 0.14 -32.04
CA ARG A 451 7.18 1.18 -32.40
C ARG A 451 6.62 0.85 -33.77
N LEU A 452 5.30 0.74 -33.85
CA LEU A 452 4.55 0.49 -35.05
C LEU A 452 3.77 1.74 -35.43
N GLY A 453 4.01 2.25 -36.62
CA GLY A 453 3.41 3.46 -37.18
C GLY A 453 4.09 3.84 -38.47
N LYS A 454 3.81 5.02 -39.01
CA LYS A 454 4.46 5.55 -40.20
C LYS A 454 5.99 5.60 -40.04
N ARG A 455 6.45 5.95 -38.85
CA ARG A 455 7.87 5.96 -38.43
C ARG A 455 8.12 4.78 -37.51
N TYR A 456 8.35 3.59 -38.04
CA TYR A 456 8.56 2.40 -37.24
C TYR A 456 9.99 2.34 -36.68
N ALA A 457 10.13 1.74 -35.50
CA ALA A 457 11.41 1.61 -34.83
C ALA A 457 11.49 0.31 -34.04
N ALA A 458 12.72 -0.18 -33.87
CA ALA A 458 13.06 -1.26 -32.95
C ALA A 458 14.25 -0.84 -32.10
N ARG A 459 14.19 -1.09 -30.80
CA ARG A 459 15.26 -0.77 -29.85
C ARG A 459 15.50 -1.92 -28.90
N ILE A 460 16.76 -2.22 -28.66
CA ILE A 460 17.24 -3.17 -27.66
C ILE A 460 18.04 -2.38 -26.64
N ASP A 461 17.70 -2.49 -25.39
CA ASP A 461 18.45 -1.90 -24.28
C ASP A 461 18.91 -3.01 -23.32
N TYR A 462 20.18 -3.01 -22.96
CA TYR A 462 20.73 -3.84 -21.91
C TYR A 462 21.36 -2.93 -20.85
N THR A 463 20.82 -3.00 -19.64
CA THR A 463 21.24 -2.16 -18.53
C THR A 463 21.87 -3.04 -17.45
N LEU A 464 23.10 -2.71 -17.04
CA LEU A 464 23.74 -3.24 -15.86
C LEU A 464 23.54 -2.26 -14.71
N GLU A 465 23.07 -2.74 -13.57
CA GLU A 465 22.78 -1.94 -12.36
C GLU A 465 23.69 -2.36 -11.19
N PRO A 466 25.05 -2.19 -11.31
CA PRO A 466 26.00 -2.70 -10.31
C PRO A 466 25.89 -1.99 -8.95
N MET A 467 25.39 -0.78 -8.96
CA MET A 467 24.99 -0.01 -7.78
C MET A 467 23.79 0.79 -8.21
N GLN A 468 22.70 0.72 -7.51
CA GLN A 468 21.43 1.36 -7.89
C GLN A 468 21.49 2.89 -8.14
N GLN A 469 22.66 3.49 -8.19
CA GLN A 469 22.94 4.89 -8.53
C GLN A 469 23.76 5.06 -9.81
N ARG A 470 24.22 3.98 -10.44
CA ARG A 470 25.04 4.04 -11.64
C ARG A 470 24.67 2.90 -12.55
N ASN A 471 24.06 3.23 -13.66
CA ASN A 471 23.66 2.25 -14.66
C ASN A 471 24.58 2.34 -15.87
N PHE A 472 25.08 1.20 -16.31
CA PHE A 472 25.74 1.09 -17.60
C PHE A 472 24.71 0.64 -18.61
N ASN A 473 24.52 1.44 -19.65
CA ASN A 473 23.56 1.13 -20.72
C ASN A 473 24.29 0.82 -22.00
N PHE A 474 23.86 -0.28 -22.61
CA PHE A 474 24.18 -0.62 -23.97
C PHE A 474 22.87 -0.61 -24.74
N SER A 475 22.75 0.16 -25.79
CA SER A 475 21.56 0.15 -26.60
C SER A 475 21.87 0.13 -28.07
N TYR A 476 20.99 -0.54 -28.81
CA TYR A 476 20.93 -0.47 -30.26
C TYR A 476 19.54 -0.05 -30.67
N MET A 477 19.46 0.90 -31.61
CA MET A 477 18.22 1.39 -32.16
C MET A 477 18.26 1.37 -33.68
N PHE A 478 17.21 0.86 -34.25
CA PHE A 478 16.86 1.02 -35.66
C PHE A 478 15.59 1.83 -35.77
N GLN A 479 15.58 2.81 -36.67
CA GLN A 479 14.39 3.63 -36.92
C GLN A 479 14.29 3.97 -38.39
N TYR A 480 13.09 3.80 -38.96
CA TYR A 480 12.71 4.35 -40.25
C TYR A 480 12.01 5.70 -40.02
N ASN A 481 12.48 6.72 -40.71
CA ASN A 481 11.95 8.08 -40.62
C ASN A 481 11.39 8.49 -41.97
N ASP A 482 10.23 9.11 -41.95
CA ASP A 482 9.56 9.78 -43.06
C ASP A 482 9.19 11.17 -42.52
N ILE A 483 9.96 12.18 -42.94
CA ILE A 483 9.87 13.54 -42.38
C ILE A 483 9.52 14.53 -43.45
N ASN A 484 8.49 15.33 -43.22
CA ASN A 484 8.16 16.48 -44.03
C ASN A 484 8.88 17.70 -43.45
N ILE A 485 9.54 18.46 -44.28
CA ILE A 485 10.18 19.73 -43.95
C ILE A 485 9.35 20.85 -44.55
N TYR A 486 9.05 21.83 -43.72
CA TYR A 486 8.20 22.96 -44.07
C TYR A 486 9.04 24.23 -44.08
N GLU A 487 8.82 25.08 -45.09
CA GLU A 487 9.33 26.43 -45.23
C GLU A 487 8.13 27.38 -45.30
N GLU A 488 8.13 28.43 -44.49
CA GLU A 488 7.05 29.44 -44.44
C GLU A 488 5.63 28.84 -44.31
N GLY A 489 5.52 27.70 -43.63
CA GLY A 489 4.24 26.99 -43.40
C GLY A 489 3.83 26.05 -44.52
N GLU A 490 4.53 26.04 -45.67
CA GLU A 490 4.32 25.09 -46.79
C GLU A 490 5.33 23.95 -46.72
N ARG A 491 4.88 22.73 -47.12
CA ARG A 491 5.78 21.59 -47.22
C ARG A 491 6.76 21.78 -48.38
N ALA A 492 8.02 22.04 -48.06
CA ALA A 492 9.09 22.26 -49.01
C ALA A 492 9.59 20.93 -49.61
N TYR A 493 9.90 19.96 -48.75
CA TYR A 493 10.34 18.64 -49.21
C TYR A 493 10.01 17.54 -48.18
N ASN A 494 10.14 16.28 -48.63
CA ASN A 494 10.02 15.10 -47.78
C ASN A 494 11.31 14.29 -47.89
N THR A 495 11.78 13.77 -46.77
CA THR A 495 12.94 12.87 -46.72
C THR A 495 12.62 11.60 -45.99
N THR A 496 13.07 10.48 -46.57
CA THR A 496 13.00 9.17 -45.94
C THR A 496 14.41 8.65 -45.69
N TYR A 497 14.66 8.17 -44.48
CA TYR A 497 15.95 7.61 -44.12
C TYR A 497 15.82 6.51 -43.08
N LYS A 498 16.78 5.58 -43.09
CA LYS A 498 16.99 4.61 -42.03
C LYS A 498 18.09 5.11 -41.12
N TYR A 499 17.81 5.09 -39.83
CA TYR A 499 18.73 5.49 -38.77
C TYR A 499 19.09 4.27 -37.92
N HIS A 500 20.38 4.07 -37.71
CA HIS A 500 20.91 3.06 -36.82
C HIS A 500 21.77 3.76 -35.78
N SER A 501 21.62 3.41 -34.54
CA SER A 501 22.53 3.90 -33.49
C SER A 501 22.89 2.80 -32.52
N GLY A 502 24.18 2.71 -32.19
CA GLY A 502 24.72 1.95 -31.09
C GLY A 502 25.19 2.90 -30.01
N GLU A 503 24.69 2.78 -28.79
CA GLU A 503 25.01 3.67 -27.68
C GLU A 503 25.60 2.88 -26.52
N PHE A 504 26.66 3.41 -25.96
CA PHE A 504 27.25 2.95 -24.71
C PHE A 504 27.37 4.17 -23.78
N GLY A 505 26.85 4.06 -22.59
CA GLY A 505 26.90 5.20 -21.68
C GLY A 505 26.69 4.82 -20.22
N PHE A 506 27.09 5.75 -19.41
CA PHE A 506 26.69 5.83 -18.02
C PHE A 506 25.41 6.64 -17.97
N SER A 507 24.33 6.04 -17.53
CA SER A 507 23.10 6.76 -17.25
C SER A 507 22.78 6.65 -15.78
N ASP A 508 21.92 7.56 -15.32
CA ASP A 508 21.38 7.50 -13.97
C ASP A 508 22.37 7.74 -12.83
N VAL A 509 23.43 8.49 -13.08
CA VAL A 509 24.11 9.14 -11.97
C VAL A 509 23.16 10.21 -11.44
N TRP A 510 22.37 9.84 -10.43
CA TRP A 510 21.36 10.75 -9.92
C TRP A 510 21.70 11.26 -8.51
N TYR A 511 21.39 12.52 -8.31
CA TYR A 511 21.46 13.17 -7.01
C TYR A 511 20.15 13.92 -6.77
N LYS A 512 19.38 13.48 -5.80
CA LYS A 512 18.03 14.01 -5.53
C LYS A 512 17.15 13.95 -6.79
N ASN A 513 16.78 15.11 -7.33
CA ASN A 513 15.93 15.25 -8.54
C ASN A 513 16.74 15.47 -9.83
N PHE A 514 18.07 15.40 -9.76
CA PHE A 514 18.96 15.52 -10.90
C PHE A 514 19.38 14.16 -11.41
N ARG A 515 19.46 14.02 -12.73
CA ARG A 515 19.99 12.87 -13.43
C ARG A 515 21.05 13.33 -14.41
N PHE A 516 22.22 12.77 -14.31
CA PHE A 516 23.33 12.98 -15.22
C PHE A 516 23.53 11.72 -16.06
N GLY A 517 23.77 11.89 -17.34
CA GLY A 517 24.16 10.82 -18.25
C GLY A 517 25.24 11.31 -19.18
N PHE A 518 26.19 10.43 -19.51
CA PHE A 518 27.22 10.69 -20.50
C PHE A 518 27.64 9.39 -21.19
N GLY A 519 28.10 9.49 -22.40
CA GLY A 519 28.47 8.33 -23.17
C GLY A 519 28.93 8.63 -24.58
N ALA A 520 29.08 7.57 -25.36
CA ALA A 520 29.41 7.65 -26.78
C ALA A 520 28.33 6.92 -27.59
N ARG A 521 28.10 7.40 -28.78
CA ARG A 521 27.13 6.85 -29.73
C ARG A 521 27.74 6.77 -31.11
N ILE A 522 27.54 5.67 -31.79
CA ILE A 522 27.86 5.49 -33.20
C ILE A 522 26.52 5.59 -33.94
N GLU A 523 26.45 6.47 -34.91
CA GLU A 523 25.24 6.79 -35.65
C GLU A 523 25.48 6.57 -37.16
N TYR A 524 24.50 5.94 -37.81
CA TYR A 524 24.50 5.73 -39.25
C TYR A 524 23.19 6.15 -39.85
N PHE A 525 23.27 7.07 -40.81
CA PHE A 525 22.13 7.57 -41.57
C PHE A 525 22.20 7.06 -42.98
N LYS A 526 21.18 6.31 -43.43
CA LYS A 526 21.03 5.83 -44.77
C LYS A 526 19.82 6.49 -45.42
N TYR A 527 20.06 7.52 -46.16
CA TYR A 527 19.02 8.23 -46.87
C TYR A 527 18.54 7.39 -48.07
N LYS A 528 17.24 7.44 -48.36
CA LYS A 528 16.62 6.68 -49.44
C LYS A 528 16.10 7.62 -50.51
N ASP A 529 15.29 8.60 -50.14
CA ASP A 529 14.64 9.52 -51.07
C ASP A 529 14.62 10.93 -50.53
N PHE A 530 14.84 11.91 -51.39
CA PHE A 530 14.55 13.32 -51.19
C PHE A 530 13.57 13.75 -52.26
N LEU A 531 12.35 14.05 -51.87
CA LEU A 531 11.32 14.56 -52.77
C LEU A 531 11.20 16.07 -52.58
N PHE A 532 11.77 16.82 -53.50
CA PHE A 532 11.62 18.28 -53.55
C PHE A 532 10.35 18.66 -54.34
N LYS A 533 9.68 19.70 -53.88
CA LYS A 533 8.53 20.30 -54.59
C LYS A 533 8.98 21.06 -55.84
N LYS A 534 10.27 21.48 -55.90
CA LYS A 534 10.88 22.14 -57.07
C LYS A 534 11.97 21.24 -57.65
N PRO A 535 11.92 20.92 -58.97
CA PRO A 535 12.85 19.99 -59.62
C PRO A 535 14.29 20.52 -59.77
N GLU A 536 14.56 21.75 -59.40
CA GLU A 536 15.88 22.42 -59.56
C GLU A 536 16.93 22.04 -58.52
N PHE A 537 16.53 21.33 -57.43
CA PHE A 537 17.46 20.94 -56.37
C PHE A 537 17.66 19.42 -56.38
N THR A 538 18.71 18.95 -57.01
CA THR A 538 19.22 17.57 -56.83
C THR A 538 20.35 17.59 -55.80
N MET A 539 20.08 17.16 -54.57
CA MET A 539 21.13 16.88 -53.61
C MET A 539 21.47 15.38 -53.65
N ASN A 540 22.69 15.03 -53.99
CA ASN A 540 23.23 13.71 -53.74
C ASN A 540 23.53 13.59 -52.26
N VAL A 541 22.68 12.89 -51.50
CA VAL A 541 22.92 12.65 -50.10
C VAL A 541 23.48 11.24 -49.92
N ASN A 542 24.72 11.19 -49.50
CA ASN A 542 25.41 9.94 -49.20
C ASN A 542 25.01 9.45 -47.80
N SER A 543 25.18 8.15 -47.61
CA SER A 543 25.04 7.57 -46.27
C SER A 543 26.18 8.04 -45.38
N GLU A 544 25.88 8.49 -44.16
CA GLU A 544 26.82 9.12 -43.27
C GLU A 544 26.97 8.35 -41.94
N TYR A 545 28.21 8.32 -41.42
CA TYR A 545 28.56 7.76 -40.12
C TYR A 545 29.12 8.87 -39.23
N PHE A 546 28.61 8.90 -38.00
CA PHE A 546 29.13 9.82 -36.99
C PHE A 546 29.41 9.06 -35.70
N ILE A 547 30.43 9.50 -34.97
CA ILE A 547 30.60 9.21 -33.55
C ILE A 547 30.18 10.47 -32.81
N SER A 548 29.28 10.33 -31.86
CA SER A 548 28.92 11.41 -30.97
C SER A 548 29.26 11.07 -29.53
N TYR A 549 29.86 12.03 -28.84
CA TYR A 549 30.05 12.00 -27.39
C TYR A 549 29.00 12.91 -26.79
N PHE A 550 28.23 12.37 -25.85
CA PHE A 550 27.12 13.14 -25.28
C PHE A 550 27.20 13.25 -23.77
N ALA A 551 26.72 14.38 -23.26
CA ALA A 551 26.42 14.59 -21.86
C ALA A 551 24.98 15.15 -21.75
N GLN A 552 24.20 14.64 -20.79
CA GLN A 552 22.84 15.09 -20.56
C GLN A 552 22.60 15.34 -19.09
N LEU A 553 21.81 16.37 -18.82
CA LEU A 553 21.34 16.74 -17.49
C LEU A 553 19.83 16.84 -17.54
N ARG A 554 19.16 16.18 -16.58
CA ARG A 554 17.72 16.33 -16.38
C ARG A 554 17.42 16.65 -14.92
N TYR A 555 16.46 17.53 -14.73
CA TYR A 555 15.90 17.88 -13.43
C TYR A 555 14.39 17.88 -13.56
N ASN A 556 13.70 17.17 -12.66
CA ASN A 556 12.25 17.10 -12.72
C ASN A 556 11.66 16.92 -11.31
N THR A 557 10.84 17.88 -10.91
CA THR A 557 10.11 17.88 -9.62
C THR A 557 8.60 17.92 -9.82
N PHE A 558 8.09 17.71 -11.03
CA PHE A 558 6.65 17.67 -11.29
C PHE A 558 5.92 16.69 -10.37
N ASP A 559 4.76 17.10 -9.89
CA ASP A 559 3.86 16.29 -9.05
C ASP A 559 3.18 15.17 -9.84
N LYS A 560 2.96 15.36 -11.15
CA LYS A 560 2.32 14.40 -12.07
C LYS A 560 3.12 14.28 -13.36
N GLY A 561 3.07 13.11 -14.01
CA GLY A 561 3.69 12.89 -15.32
C GLY A 561 2.97 13.63 -16.45
N TYR A 562 1.64 13.65 -16.39
CA TYR A 562 0.76 14.35 -17.33
C TYR A 562 0.02 15.46 -16.59
N PHE A 563 -0.10 16.63 -17.23
CA PHE A 563 -0.78 17.80 -16.69
C PHE A 563 -0.31 18.16 -15.26
N PRO A 564 0.99 18.46 -15.08
CA PRO A 564 1.54 18.81 -13.78
C PRO A 564 0.92 20.12 -13.29
N SER A 565 0.64 20.17 -11.98
CA SER A 565 0.12 21.37 -11.32
C SER A 565 1.18 22.07 -10.45
N LYS A 566 2.27 21.37 -10.13
CA LYS A 566 3.36 21.87 -9.28
C LYS A 566 4.70 21.30 -9.73
N GLY A 567 5.77 22.06 -9.46
CA GLY A 567 7.14 21.63 -9.73
C GLY A 567 7.74 22.27 -10.97
N SER A 568 8.96 21.86 -11.30
CA SER A 568 9.74 22.35 -12.42
C SER A 568 10.38 21.18 -13.18
N ASN A 569 10.58 21.36 -14.48
CA ASN A 569 11.31 20.42 -15.32
C ASN A 569 12.32 21.19 -16.16
N PHE A 570 13.55 20.70 -16.14
CA PHE A 570 14.64 21.22 -16.95
C PHE A 570 15.41 20.06 -17.57
N SER A 571 15.74 20.16 -18.85
CA SER A 571 16.61 19.21 -19.54
C SER A 571 17.59 19.94 -20.42
N GLY A 572 18.85 19.52 -20.38
CA GLY A 572 19.90 19.98 -21.27
C GLY A 572 20.71 18.79 -21.78
N ALA A 573 21.10 18.82 -23.03
CA ALA A 573 21.95 17.81 -23.63
C ALA A 573 23.00 18.50 -24.50
N TYR A 574 24.24 18.05 -24.39
CA TYR A 574 25.34 18.47 -25.24
C TYR A 574 25.89 17.26 -25.97
N SER A 575 26.09 17.36 -27.27
CA SER A 575 26.65 16.31 -28.10
C SER A 575 27.74 16.89 -29.00
N LEU A 576 28.88 16.22 -28.99
CA LEU A 576 30.01 16.51 -29.92
C LEU A 576 30.04 15.40 -30.97
N TYR A 577 29.84 15.77 -32.21
CA TYR A 577 29.85 14.88 -33.37
C TYR A 577 31.19 14.92 -34.08
N THR A 578 31.67 13.76 -34.50
CA THR A 578 32.89 13.61 -35.28
C THR A 578 32.79 12.37 -36.16
N ASP A 579 33.49 12.33 -37.28
CA ASP A 579 33.64 11.17 -38.14
C ASP A 579 34.96 10.40 -37.86
N ASN A 580 35.76 10.85 -36.88
CA ASN A 580 36.96 10.14 -36.45
C ASN A 580 36.61 8.74 -35.97
N PHE A 581 37.45 7.75 -36.32
CA PHE A 581 37.29 6.33 -35.99
C PHE A 581 36.21 5.54 -36.72
N ALA A 582 35.27 6.19 -37.46
CA ALA A 582 34.26 5.50 -38.25
C ALA A 582 34.71 5.36 -39.73
N ARG A 583 34.46 6.35 -40.51
CA ARG A 583 34.99 6.56 -41.85
C ARG A 583 35.35 8.03 -41.95
N TYR A 584 36.62 8.33 -41.82
CA TYR A 584 37.04 9.72 -41.89
C TYR A 584 36.88 10.29 -43.28
N ASN A 585 35.88 11.14 -43.48
CA ASN A 585 35.62 11.85 -44.71
C ASN A 585 36.12 13.29 -44.66
N GLY A 586 36.83 13.70 -43.58
CA GLY A 586 37.34 15.04 -43.39
C GLY A 586 36.31 16.05 -42.87
N HIS A 587 35.18 15.58 -42.32
CA HIS A 587 34.21 16.47 -41.70
C HIS A 587 34.77 17.15 -40.46
N ALA A 588 34.61 18.47 -40.34
CA ALA A 588 34.93 19.16 -39.12
C ALA A 588 34.01 18.72 -37.98
N PRO A 589 34.55 18.49 -36.77
CA PRO A 589 33.70 18.23 -35.61
C PRO A 589 32.72 19.36 -35.37
N PHE A 590 31.49 19.03 -35.03
CA PHE A 590 30.46 20.00 -34.67
C PHE A 590 29.77 19.61 -33.37
N SER A 591 29.22 20.59 -32.69
CA SER A 591 28.52 20.38 -31.44
C SER A 591 27.05 20.82 -31.53
N ALA A 592 26.22 20.15 -30.77
CA ALA A 592 24.81 20.50 -30.57
C ALA A 592 24.52 20.61 -29.07
N LEU A 593 23.78 21.66 -28.71
CA LEU A 593 23.35 21.94 -27.35
C LEU A 593 21.83 21.92 -27.26
#